data_7e59c935533a137f8809dd86b7ee20f7
#
_entry.id   7e59c935533a137f8809dd86b7ee20f7
#
_cell.length_a   1.000
_cell.length_b   1.000
_cell.length_c   1.000
_cell.angle_alpha   90.00
_cell.angle_beta   90.00
_cell.angle_gamma   90.00
#
_symmetry.space_group_name_H-M   'P 1'
#
loop_
_entity.id
_entity.type
_entity.pdbx_description
1 polymer ?
#
loop_
_entity_poly.entity_id
_entity_poly.type
_entity_poly.pdbx_seq_one_letter_code
_entity_poly.pdbx_strand_id
1 'polypeptide(L)'
;FFNLDFKNFKDFIEYKKSNQGIKKIFEIPRKLLKDNERQRRVYDIKGKSPTLLARSDTPKILINKKIRKLTPLECERLQGLPDNYTSGFSNTTRYKMIGNGFTIPVIRYILSFIGKSSLKKKQLKLFD
;
A
#
# COMPACT_ATOMS: atom_id res chain seq x y z
N PHE A 1 15.58 -7.54 -5.18
CA PHE A 1 16.39 -6.32 -4.98
C PHE A 1 16.76 -5.78 -6.36
N PHE A 2 16.19 -4.63 -6.73
CA PHE A 2 16.71 -3.86 -7.85
C PHE A 2 17.88 -3.05 -7.33
N ASN A 3 19.10 -3.54 -7.53
CA ASN A 3 20.31 -2.77 -7.32
C ASN A 3 20.43 -1.80 -8.53
N LEU A 4 19.58 -0.79 -8.58
CA LEU A 4 19.71 0.31 -9.50
C LEU A 4 20.71 1.28 -8.89
N ASP A 5 21.94 1.21 -9.36
CA ASP A 5 22.99 2.13 -8.97
C ASP A 5 22.65 3.52 -9.52
N PHE A 6 22.39 4.47 -8.60
CA PHE A 6 21.87 5.80 -8.90
C PHE A 6 22.86 6.77 -9.55
N LYS A 7 23.88 6.29 -10.24
CA LYS A 7 24.88 7.16 -10.87
C LYS A 7 24.35 7.98 -12.06
N ASN A 8 23.15 7.66 -12.60
CA ASN A 8 22.59 8.37 -13.75
C ASN A 8 21.12 8.76 -13.54
N PHE A 9 20.86 9.64 -12.56
CA PHE A 9 19.52 10.20 -12.29
C PHE A 9 18.93 11.07 -13.42
N LYS A 10 19.70 11.39 -14.46
CA LYS A 10 19.26 12.29 -15.54
C LYS A 10 18.09 11.76 -16.37
N ASP A 11 17.85 10.45 -16.34
CA ASP A 11 16.82 9.81 -17.17
C ASP A 11 15.48 9.57 -16.41
N PHE A 12 15.40 9.96 -15.13
CA PHE A 12 14.21 9.75 -14.32
C PHE A 12 13.26 10.96 -14.45
N ILE A 13 11.98 10.67 -14.67
CA ILE A 13 10.95 11.71 -14.69
C ILE A 13 10.64 12.11 -13.24
N GLU A 14 11.08 13.30 -12.86
CA GLU A 14 10.82 13.84 -11.54
C GLU A 14 9.39 14.39 -11.43
N TYR A 15 8.68 14.04 -10.36
CA TYR A 15 7.34 14.57 -10.10
C TYR A 15 7.41 15.80 -9.18
N LYS A 16 6.63 16.83 -9.48
CA LYS A 16 6.46 17.96 -8.57
C LYS A 16 5.96 17.47 -7.21
N LYS A 17 6.57 17.97 -6.14
CA LYS A 17 6.18 17.62 -4.76
C LYS A 17 4.70 17.98 -4.52
N SER A 18 3.87 16.98 -4.32
CA SER A 18 2.52 17.17 -3.78
C SER A 18 2.60 17.27 -2.26
N ASN A 19 2.05 18.31 -1.68
CA ASN A 19 2.06 18.52 -0.24
C ASN A 19 1.04 17.65 0.52
N GLN A 20 0.12 16.97 -0.16
CA GLN A 20 -0.92 16.16 0.44
C GLN A 20 -1.02 14.77 -0.19
N GLY A 21 -1.15 13.74 0.64
CA GLY A 21 -1.48 12.39 0.22
C GLY A 21 -0.30 11.54 -0.25
N ILE A 22 -0.45 10.92 -1.42
CA ILE A 22 0.54 10.02 -2.01
C ILE A 22 1.67 10.81 -2.63
N LYS A 23 2.89 10.69 -2.09
CA LYS A 23 4.07 11.40 -2.59
C LYS A 23 4.83 10.55 -3.60
N LYS A 24 4.64 10.82 -4.87
CA LYS A 24 5.48 10.28 -5.94
C LYS A 24 6.76 11.10 -6.02
N ILE A 25 7.91 10.44 -6.12
CA ILE A 25 9.22 11.10 -6.27
C ILE A 25 9.61 11.15 -7.74
N PHE A 26 9.65 10.00 -8.38
CA PHE A 26 10.01 9.86 -9.79
C PHE A 26 9.46 8.56 -10.40
N GLU A 27 9.65 8.41 -11.69
CA GLU A 27 9.30 7.22 -12.45
C GLU A 27 10.56 6.60 -13.06
N ILE A 28 10.68 5.27 -12.92
CA ILE A 28 11.77 4.50 -13.53
C ILE A 28 11.54 4.49 -15.06
N PRO A 29 12.54 4.85 -15.87
CA PRO A 29 12.42 4.82 -17.33
C PRO A 29 12.04 3.44 -17.85
N ARG A 30 11.19 3.38 -18.89
CA ARG A 30 10.76 2.12 -19.50
C ARG A 30 11.93 1.30 -20.08
N LYS A 31 13.04 1.95 -20.41
CA LYS A 31 14.27 1.29 -20.87
C LYS A 31 14.89 0.38 -19.80
N LEU A 32 14.74 0.76 -18.51
CA LEU A 32 15.31 0.03 -17.38
C LEU A 32 14.32 -0.98 -16.79
N LEU A 33 13.02 -0.68 -16.83
CA LEU A 33 11.97 -1.54 -16.32
C LEU A 33 10.80 -1.58 -17.31
N LYS A 34 10.63 -2.71 -18.00
CA LYS A 34 9.58 -2.92 -19.01
C LYS A 34 8.19 -3.19 -18.39
N ASP A 35 7.83 -2.47 -17.35
CA ASP A 35 6.54 -2.55 -16.68
C ASP A 35 5.61 -1.41 -17.10
N ASN A 36 4.32 -1.51 -16.69
CA ASN A 36 3.37 -0.42 -16.84
C ASN A 36 3.81 0.81 -16.06
N GLU A 37 3.43 2.02 -16.49
CA GLU A 37 3.78 3.29 -15.85
C GLU A 37 3.52 3.28 -14.34
N ARG A 38 2.33 2.80 -13.91
CA ARG A 38 1.96 2.72 -12.51
C ARG A 38 2.94 1.89 -11.66
N GLN A 39 3.53 0.85 -12.22
CA GLN A 39 4.48 -0.04 -11.55
C GLN A 39 5.90 0.52 -11.54
N ARG A 40 6.21 1.49 -12.42
CA ARG A 40 7.50 2.17 -12.50
C ARG A 40 7.62 3.36 -11.55
N ARG A 41 6.53 3.78 -10.92
CA ARG A 41 6.50 4.89 -9.98
C ARG A 41 7.19 4.55 -8.67
N VAL A 42 7.99 5.48 -8.16
CA VAL A 42 8.67 5.39 -6.86
C VAL A 42 8.09 6.43 -5.91
N TYR A 43 7.83 6.00 -4.69
CA TYR A 43 7.13 6.79 -3.68
C TYR A 43 8.03 7.13 -2.50
N ASP A 44 7.75 8.27 -1.87
CA ASP A 44 8.37 8.69 -0.62
C ASP A 44 7.70 7.97 0.56
N ILE A 45 8.53 7.45 1.48
CA ILE A 45 8.06 6.82 2.71
C ILE A 45 7.31 7.77 3.65
N LYS A 46 7.51 9.09 3.48
CA LYS A 46 6.80 10.13 4.25
C LYS A 46 5.41 10.45 3.70
N GLY A 47 5.00 9.82 2.60
CA GLY A 47 3.67 9.96 2.01
C GLY A 47 2.71 8.85 2.41
N LYS A 48 1.43 8.98 2.01
CA LYS A 48 0.47 7.88 2.10
C LYS A 48 0.82 6.79 1.08
N SER A 49 0.56 5.53 1.44
CA SER A 49 0.74 4.42 0.51
C SER A 49 -0.25 4.48 -0.65
N PRO A 50 0.17 4.22 -1.89
CA PRO A 50 -0.78 3.92 -2.95
C PRO A 50 -1.47 2.57 -2.70
N THR A 51 -2.50 2.28 -3.49
CA THR A 51 -3.25 1.02 -3.43
C THR A 51 -2.31 -0.18 -3.55
N LEU A 52 -2.42 -1.12 -2.62
CA LEU A 52 -1.76 -2.42 -2.72
C LEU A 52 -2.46 -3.27 -3.76
N LEU A 53 -1.70 -3.88 -4.65
CA LEU A 53 -2.22 -4.76 -5.68
C LEU A 53 -2.15 -6.22 -5.20
N ALA A 54 -3.11 -7.05 -5.65
CA ALA A 54 -3.09 -8.50 -5.44
C ALA A 54 -2.02 -9.21 -6.29
N ARG A 55 -0.82 -8.65 -6.33
CA ARG A 55 0.32 -9.10 -7.13
C ARG A 55 1.62 -8.87 -6.37
N SER A 56 2.68 -9.54 -6.81
CA SER A 56 4.06 -9.28 -6.34
C SER A 56 4.63 -7.92 -6.78
N ASP A 57 3.89 -7.16 -7.61
CA ASP A 57 4.26 -5.81 -8.06
C ASP A 57 3.79 -4.76 -7.06
N THR A 58 4.32 -4.83 -5.86
CA THR A 58 4.03 -3.86 -4.82
C THR A 58 4.62 -2.49 -5.14
N PRO A 59 4.11 -1.41 -4.53
CA PRO A 59 4.69 -0.09 -4.66
C PRO A 59 6.20 -0.10 -4.39
N LYS A 60 6.94 0.65 -5.19
CA LYS A 60 8.37 0.86 -4.99
C LYS A 60 8.58 2.11 -4.15
N ILE A 61 9.48 2.01 -3.19
CA ILE A 61 9.81 3.09 -2.26
C ILE A 61 11.30 3.42 -2.33
N LEU A 62 11.62 4.66 -2.03
CA LEU A 62 13.00 5.14 -1.92
C LEU A 62 13.40 5.22 -0.45
N ILE A 63 14.40 4.44 -0.05
CA ILE A 63 15.01 4.46 1.28
C ILE A 63 16.52 4.50 1.14
N ASN A 64 17.20 5.44 1.81
CA ASN A 64 18.65 5.56 1.81
C ASN A 64 19.26 5.52 0.40
N LYS A 65 18.68 6.26 -0.53
CA LYS A 65 19.07 6.30 -1.95
C LYS A 65 18.94 4.96 -2.69
N LYS A 66 18.23 3.97 -2.14
CA LYS A 66 17.95 2.68 -2.78
C LYS A 66 16.46 2.52 -3.05
N ILE A 67 16.12 2.02 -4.24
CA ILE A 67 14.74 1.67 -4.58
C ILE A 67 14.50 0.21 -4.25
N ARG A 68 13.42 -0.07 -3.52
CA ARG A 68 12.95 -1.43 -3.27
C ARG A 68 11.43 -1.52 -3.29
N LYS A 69 10.93 -2.72 -3.45
CA LYS A 69 9.52 -3.03 -3.24
C LYS A 69 9.19 -3.09 -1.75
N LEU A 70 7.92 -2.88 -1.41
CA LEU A 70 7.41 -3.17 -0.07
C LEU A 70 7.51 -4.68 0.20
N THR A 71 7.89 -5.03 1.42
CA THR A 71 7.88 -6.43 1.89
C THR A 71 6.46 -6.88 2.23
N PRO A 72 6.16 -8.20 2.29
CA PRO A 72 4.86 -8.68 2.73
C PRO A 72 4.49 -8.18 4.12
N LEU A 73 5.43 -8.13 5.04
CA LEU A 73 5.22 -7.60 6.40
C LEU A 73 4.80 -6.12 6.38
N GLU A 74 5.45 -5.29 5.57
CA GLU A 74 5.05 -3.89 5.42
C GLU A 74 3.67 -3.75 4.81
N CYS A 75 3.31 -4.61 3.85
CA CYS A 75 1.97 -4.65 3.27
C CYS A 75 0.90 -5.09 4.29
N GLU A 76 1.20 -6.06 5.16
CA GLU A 76 0.34 -6.45 6.27
C GLU A 76 0.06 -5.27 7.20
N ARG A 77 1.10 -4.55 7.63
CA ARG A 77 0.97 -3.35 8.48
C ARG A 77 0.15 -2.25 7.82
N LEU A 78 0.32 -2.01 6.52
CA LEU A 78 -0.47 -1.05 5.76
C LEU A 78 -1.96 -1.40 5.69
N GLN A 79 -2.31 -2.70 5.71
CA GLN A 79 -3.69 -3.18 5.79
C GLN A 79 -4.23 -3.26 7.22
N GLY A 80 -3.39 -3.03 8.23
CA GLY A 80 -3.77 -3.15 9.64
C GLY A 80 -3.86 -4.59 10.12
N LEU A 81 -3.19 -5.52 9.44
CA LEU A 81 -3.03 -6.91 9.87
C LEU A 81 -1.94 -7.02 10.93
N PRO A 82 -2.03 -8.01 11.83
CA PRO A 82 -0.92 -8.35 12.71
C PRO A 82 0.33 -8.76 11.92
N ASP A 83 1.51 -8.54 12.49
CA ASP A 83 2.77 -8.94 11.88
C ASP A 83 2.80 -10.44 11.60
N ASN A 84 3.24 -10.80 10.40
CA ASN A 84 3.33 -12.18 9.93
C ASN A 84 2.00 -12.96 9.88
N TYR A 85 0.87 -12.25 9.79
CA TYR A 85 -0.46 -12.86 9.67
C TYR A 85 -0.56 -13.84 8.49
N THR A 86 0.11 -13.54 7.39
CA THR A 86 0.18 -14.41 6.20
C THR A 86 1.45 -15.26 6.16
N SER A 87 2.16 -15.45 7.27
CA SER A 87 3.35 -16.32 7.33
C SER A 87 3.00 -17.77 6.97
N GLY A 88 3.97 -18.52 6.46
CA GLY A 88 3.75 -19.89 5.98
C GLY A 88 3.39 -20.00 4.50
N PHE A 89 3.03 -18.90 3.83
CA PHE A 89 2.79 -18.87 2.39
C PHE A 89 3.96 -18.23 1.63
N SER A 90 4.06 -18.55 0.33
CA SER A 90 5.04 -17.89 -0.54
C SER A 90 4.80 -16.37 -0.60
N ASN A 91 5.83 -15.57 -0.83
CA ASN A 91 5.68 -14.10 -0.93
C ASN A 91 4.65 -13.69 -1.98
N THR A 92 4.60 -14.37 -3.12
CA THR A 92 3.60 -14.09 -4.17
C THR A 92 2.18 -14.31 -3.65
N THR A 93 1.95 -15.40 -2.92
CA THR A 93 0.65 -15.71 -2.30
C THR A 93 0.30 -14.67 -1.23
N ARG A 94 1.26 -14.30 -0.38
CA ARG A 94 1.10 -13.26 0.64
C ARG A 94 0.64 -11.94 0.03
N TYR A 95 1.30 -11.46 -1.02
CA TYR A 95 0.89 -10.24 -1.71
C TYR A 95 -0.52 -10.34 -2.30
N LYS A 96 -0.88 -11.49 -2.87
CA LYS A 96 -2.24 -11.74 -3.37
C LYS A 96 -3.28 -11.63 -2.27
N MET A 97 -3.06 -12.30 -1.15
CA MET A 97 -3.97 -12.30 0.00
C MET A 97 -4.17 -10.89 0.55
N ILE A 98 -3.07 -10.18 0.79
CA ILE A 98 -3.07 -8.83 1.37
C ILE A 98 -3.73 -7.83 0.40
N GLY A 99 -3.39 -7.89 -0.88
CA GLY A 99 -3.95 -6.97 -1.89
C GLY A 99 -5.42 -7.20 -2.21
N ASN A 100 -5.93 -8.42 -2.06
CA ASN A 100 -7.37 -8.73 -2.16
C ASN A 100 -8.14 -8.37 -0.88
N GLY A 101 -7.44 -8.18 0.23
CA GLY A 101 -8.05 -7.85 1.51
C GLY A 101 -8.49 -6.37 1.59
N PHE A 102 -9.32 -6.09 2.57
CA PHE A 102 -9.70 -4.72 2.92
C PHE A 102 -8.74 -4.14 3.97
N THR A 103 -8.60 -2.82 3.97
CA THR A 103 -7.91 -2.11 5.04
C THR A 103 -8.73 -2.21 6.34
N ILE A 104 -8.28 -3.03 7.28
CA ILE A 104 -9.03 -3.41 8.50
C ILE A 104 -9.49 -2.21 9.33
N PRO A 105 -8.65 -1.18 9.60
CA PRO A 105 -9.11 -0.01 10.35
C PRO A 105 -10.29 0.71 9.71
N VAL A 106 -10.35 0.77 8.38
CA VAL A 106 -11.46 1.41 7.65
C VAL A 106 -12.74 0.60 7.80
N ILE A 107 -12.68 -0.71 7.62
CA ILE A 107 -13.86 -1.60 7.78
C ILE A 107 -14.35 -1.57 9.21
N ARG A 108 -13.44 -1.65 10.19
CA ARG A 108 -13.80 -1.54 11.63
C ARG A 108 -14.51 -0.23 11.91
N TYR A 109 -14.03 0.88 11.36
CA TYR A 109 -14.66 2.19 11.52
C TYR A 109 -16.08 2.19 10.94
N ILE A 110 -16.27 1.74 9.71
CA ILE A 110 -17.59 1.66 9.07
C ILE A 110 -18.55 0.77 9.89
N LEU A 111 -18.12 -0.42 10.28
CA LEU A 111 -18.94 -1.35 11.05
C LEU A 111 -19.32 -0.82 12.43
N SER A 112 -18.50 0.05 13.03
CA SER A 112 -18.82 0.68 14.32
C SER A 112 -20.09 1.54 14.29
N PHE A 113 -20.46 2.10 13.15
CA PHE A 113 -21.70 2.85 12.97
C PHE A 113 -22.90 1.92 12.81
N ILE A 114 -22.76 0.79 12.14
CA ILE A 114 -23.84 -0.18 11.92
C ILE A 114 -24.28 -0.79 13.24
N GLY A 115 -23.34 -1.22 14.09
CA GLY A 115 -23.63 -1.76 15.41
C GLY A 115 -24.40 -0.78 16.32
N LYS A 116 -24.00 0.48 16.34
CA LYS A 116 -24.69 1.53 17.13
C LYS A 116 -26.11 1.80 16.64
N SER A 117 -26.33 1.79 15.32
CA SER A 117 -27.66 1.99 14.73
C SER A 117 -28.62 0.85 15.07
N SER A 118 -28.17 -0.40 15.05
CA SER A 118 -28.98 -1.58 15.40
C SER A 118 -29.35 -1.61 16.88
N LEU A 119 -28.44 -1.21 17.75
CA LEU A 119 -28.72 -1.12 19.22
C LEU A 119 -29.73 -0.03 19.53
N LYS A 120 -29.65 1.14 18.89
CA LYS A 120 -30.69 2.20 19.09
C LYS A 120 -32.07 1.74 18.63
N LYS A 121 -32.19 1.04 17.51
CA LYS A 121 -33.50 0.49 17.05
C LYS A 121 -34.07 -0.56 18.00
N LYS A 122 -33.22 -1.37 18.64
CA LYS A 122 -33.67 -2.39 19.60
C LYS A 122 -34.11 -1.77 20.91
N GLN A 123 -33.45 -0.69 21.37
CA GLN A 123 -33.88 0.06 22.57
C GLN A 123 -35.21 0.79 22.35
N LEU A 124 -35.43 1.40 21.20
CA LEU A 124 -36.69 2.06 20.85
C LEU A 124 -37.88 1.11 20.81
N LYS A 125 -37.69 -0.15 20.37
CA LYS A 125 -38.76 -1.16 20.39
C LYS A 125 -39.06 -1.76 21.75
N LEU A 126 -38.23 -1.55 22.76
CA LEU A 126 -38.44 -2.01 24.12
C LEU A 126 -39.25 -1.01 24.96
N PHE A 127 -39.47 0.22 24.48
CA PHE A 127 -40.22 1.27 25.15
C PHE A 127 -41.54 1.66 24.45
N ASP A 128 -41.88 0.99 23.33
CA ASP A 128 -43.17 1.04 22.68
C ASP A 128 -44.02 -0.17 23.10
#